data_d8f48c2b03f117df12871f609e65be88
#
_entry.id   d8f48c2b03f117df12871f609e65be88
#
_cell.length_a   1.000
_cell.length_b   1.000
_cell.length_c   1.000
_cell.angle_alpha   90.00
_cell.angle_beta   90.00
_cell.angle_gamma   90.00
#
_symmetry.space_group_name_H-M   'P 1'
#
loop_
_entity.id
_entity.type
_entity.pdbx_description
1 polymer ?
#
loop_
_entity_poly.entity_id
_entity_poly.type
_entity_poly.pdbx_seq_one_letter_code
_entity_poly.pdbx_strand_id
1 'polypeptide(L)'
;MKVVSISLRGFRYLWAMPWSLVGLMAALVAIPFGATARIGGGTLEVSGGRLGEWVTRLPFSFQLCAITFGHVILGIDQAALSSCRSHERVHVRQSERWGILFIPLYCGSSILQLLRGRDPYLENRFERAAHSH
;
A
#
# COMPACT_ATOMS: atom_id res chain seq x y z
N MET A 1 -27.29 -4.46 13.25
CA MET A 1 -25.85 -4.36 13.41
C MET A 1 -25.07 -4.97 12.26
N LYS A 2 -25.36 -6.19 11.82
CA LYS A 2 -24.64 -6.82 10.70
C LYS A 2 -24.81 -6.06 9.38
N VAL A 3 -25.99 -5.49 9.10
CA VAL A 3 -26.27 -4.74 7.88
C VAL A 3 -25.45 -3.44 7.83
N VAL A 4 -25.34 -2.74 8.96
CA VAL A 4 -24.57 -1.49 9.05
C VAL A 4 -23.08 -1.78 8.83
N SER A 5 -22.55 -2.87 9.41
CA SER A 5 -21.15 -3.21 9.24
C SER A 5 -20.82 -3.61 7.81
N ILE A 6 -21.73 -4.31 7.10
CA ILE A 6 -21.58 -4.66 5.69
C ILE A 6 -21.59 -3.39 4.83
N SER A 7 -22.52 -2.44 5.09
CA SER A 7 -22.58 -1.17 4.38
C SER A 7 -21.30 -0.34 4.56
N LEU A 8 -20.79 -0.25 5.79
CA LEU A 8 -19.55 0.46 6.07
C LEU A 8 -18.36 -0.18 5.38
N ARG A 9 -18.31 -1.52 5.37
CA ARG A 9 -17.25 -2.27 4.68
C ARG A 9 -17.32 -2.02 3.17
N GLY A 10 -18.51 -2.10 2.58
CA GLY A 10 -18.74 -1.80 1.18
C GLY A 10 -18.34 -0.38 0.82
N PHE A 11 -18.69 0.59 1.68
CA PHE A 11 -18.32 1.99 1.49
C PHE A 11 -16.79 2.17 1.51
N ARG A 12 -16.09 1.52 2.44
CA ARG A 12 -14.63 1.60 2.53
C ARG A 12 -13.96 1.06 1.28
N TYR A 13 -14.42 -0.07 0.76
CA TYR A 13 -13.91 -0.63 -0.49
C TYR A 13 -14.17 0.30 -1.66
N LEU A 14 -15.38 0.82 -1.76
CA LEU A 14 -15.74 1.76 -2.83
C LEU A 14 -14.94 3.05 -2.76
N TRP A 15 -14.74 3.57 -1.55
CA TRP A 15 -14.00 4.81 -1.30
C TRP A 15 -12.50 4.67 -1.65
N ALA A 16 -11.92 3.51 -1.39
CA ALA A 16 -10.53 3.20 -1.72
C ALA A 16 -10.36 2.60 -3.13
N MET A 17 -11.45 2.34 -3.84
CA MET A 17 -11.46 1.63 -5.13
C MET A 17 -10.54 2.26 -6.19
N PRO A 18 -10.45 3.60 -6.38
CA PRO A 18 -9.56 4.16 -7.39
C PRO A 18 -8.12 3.70 -7.23
N TRP A 19 -7.59 3.67 -6.01
CA TRP A 19 -6.23 3.20 -5.76
C TRP A 19 -6.12 1.69 -5.82
N SER A 20 -7.16 0.97 -5.38
CA SER A 20 -7.21 -0.48 -5.53
C SER A 20 -7.16 -0.90 -7.01
N LEU A 21 -7.83 -0.15 -7.89
CA LEU A 21 -7.77 -0.41 -9.34
C LEU A 21 -6.37 -0.18 -9.90
N VAL A 22 -5.67 0.86 -9.47
CA VAL A 22 -4.28 1.10 -9.86
C VAL A 22 -3.39 -0.08 -9.44
N GLY A 23 -3.53 -0.52 -8.19
CA GLY A 23 -2.79 -1.67 -7.67
C GLY A 23 -3.13 -2.96 -8.41
N LEU A 24 -4.41 -3.17 -8.72
CA LEU A 24 -4.87 -4.35 -9.46
C LEU A 24 -4.30 -4.36 -10.89
N MET A 25 -4.26 -3.21 -11.57
CA MET A 25 -3.65 -3.11 -12.89
C MET A 25 -2.16 -3.44 -12.83
N ALA A 26 -1.45 -2.93 -11.82
CA ALA A 26 -0.05 -3.27 -11.61
C ALA A 26 0.14 -4.77 -11.36
N ALA A 27 -0.75 -5.39 -10.59
CA ALA A 27 -0.73 -6.83 -10.35
C ALA A 27 -0.94 -7.63 -11.63
N LEU A 28 -1.89 -7.22 -12.47
CA LEU A 28 -2.16 -7.89 -13.75
C LEU A 28 -0.96 -7.80 -14.70
N VAL A 29 -0.19 -6.72 -14.64
CA VAL A 29 1.05 -6.58 -15.41
C VAL A 29 2.15 -7.45 -14.80
N ALA A 30 2.24 -7.54 -13.48
CA ALA A 30 3.31 -8.25 -12.78
C ALA A 30 3.19 -9.79 -12.87
N ILE A 31 1.96 -10.33 -12.85
CA ILE A 31 1.73 -11.78 -12.86
C ILE A 31 2.38 -12.49 -14.05
N PRO A 32 2.26 -12.00 -15.32
CA PRO A 32 2.96 -12.61 -16.44
C PRO A 32 4.48 -12.60 -16.32
N PHE A 33 5.04 -11.75 -15.48
CA PHE A 33 6.48 -11.64 -15.26
C PHE A 33 6.94 -12.36 -13.98
N GLY A 34 6.14 -13.32 -13.50
CA GLY A 34 6.54 -14.23 -12.44
C GLY A 34 6.04 -13.87 -11.04
N ALA A 35 5.24 -12.83 -10.89
CA ALA A 35 4.65 -12.48 -9.59
C ALA A 35 3.56 -13.46 -9.21
N THR A 36 3.39 -13.71 -7.90
CA THR A 36 2.32 -14.55 -7.36
C THR A 36 1.35 -13.70 -6.56
N ALA A 37 0.08 -14.05 -6.62
CA ALA A 37 -1.00 -13.33 -5.94
C ALA A 37 -1.63 -14.20 -4.85
N ARG A 38 -1.92 -13.60 -3.69
CA ARG A 38 -2.62 -14.24 -2.58
C ARG A 38 -3.67 -13.29 -2.02
N ILE A 39 -4.81 -13.83 -1.62
CA ILE A 39 -5.87 -13.06 -0.97
C ILE A 39 -5.90 -13.43 0.51
N GLY A 40 -5.86 -12.44 1.39
CA GLY A 40 -5.95 -12.67 2.82
C GLY A 40 -6.23 -11.38 3.58
N GLY A 41 -7.01 -11.45 4.64
CA GLY A 41 -7.33 -10.29 5.48
C GLY A 41 -8.05 -9.16 4.74
N GLY A 42 -8.78 -9.47 3.67
CA GLY A 42 -9.47 -8.48 2.85
C GLY A 42 -8.58 -7.72 1.88
N THR A 43 -7.36 -8.19 1.65
CA THR A 43 -6.40 -7.56 0.74
C THR A 43 -5.86 -8.55 -0.28
N LEU A 44 -5.44 -8.05 -1.43
CA LEU A 44 -4.71 -8.81 -2.43
C LEU A 44 -3.21 -8.51 -2.26
N GLU A 45 -2.43 -9.56 -2.02
CA GLU A 45 -0.98 -9.46 -1.88
C GLU A 45 -0.32 -10.06 -3.12
N VAL A 46 0.48 -9.27 -3.83
CA VAL A 46 1.19 -9.68 -5.04
C VAL A 46 2.69 -9.46 -4.81
N SER A 47 3.49 -10.48 -5.10
CA SER A 47 4.93 -10.39 -4.83
C SER A 47 5.74 -11.32 -5.72
N GLY A 48 7.04 -11.04 -5.83
CA GLY A 48 7.98 -11.89 -6.53
C GLY A 48 8.14 -11.55 -8.01
N GLY A 49 8.93 -12.35 -8.71
CA GLY A 49 9.25 -12.13 -10.11
C GLY A 49 9.92 -10.78 -10.35
N ARG A 50 9.64 -10.17 -11.49
CA ARG A 50 10.19 -8.85 -11.84
C ARG A 50 9.56 -7.70 -11.05
N LEU A 51 8.44 -7.95 -10.37
CA LEU A 51 7.81 -6.94 -9.54
C LEU A 51 8.76 -6.41 -8.46
N GLY A 52 9.56 -7.30 -7.85
CA GLY A 52 10.57 -6.91 -6.88
C GLY A 52 11.59 -5.94 -7.45
N GLU A 53 12.07 -6.19 -8.66
CA GLU A 53 12.98 -5.28 -9.35
C GLU A 53 12.33 -3.92 -9.62
N TRP A 54 11.08 -3.92 -10.05
CA TRP A 54 10.35 -2.67 -10.35
C TRP A 54 10.15 -1.83 -9.10
N VAL A 55 9.76 -2.46 -7.98
CA VAL A 55 9.56 -1.76 -6.71
C VAL A 55 10.88 -1.17 -6.20
N THR A 56 11.97 -1.93 -6.28
CA THR A 56 13.28 -1.46 -5.81
C THR A 56 13.88 -0.35 -6.68
N ARG A 57 13.42 -0.18 -7.91
CA ARG A 57 13.86 0.89 -8.81
C ARG A 57 13.10 2.21 -8.62
N LEU A 58 12.05 2.23 -7.82
CA LEU A 58 11.32 3.47 -7.55
C LEU A 58 12.22 4.47 -6.79
N PRO A 59 12.11 5.79 -7.06
CA PRO A 59 13.02 6.79 -6.47
C PRO A 59 13.02 6.82 -4.93
N PHE A 60 11.92 6.41 -4.30
CA PHE A 60 11.77 6.44 -2.86
C PHE A 60 11.76 5.04 -2.24
N SER A 61 12.34 4.04 -2.93
CA SER A 61 12.17 2.63 -2.60
C SER A 61 13.27 2.03 -1.71
N PHE A 62 14.30 2.78 -1.35
CA PHE A 62 15.47 2.23 -0.66
C PHE A 62 15.16 1.67 0.74
N GLN A 63 13.97 1.90 1.29
CA GLN A 63 13.53 1.33 2.56
C GLN A 63 12.19 0.59 2.43
N LEU A 64 11.69 0.44 1.21
CA LEU A 64 10.41 -0.23 0.98
C LEU A 64 10.61 -1.72 0.75
N CYS A 65 9.91 -2.54 1.50
CA CYS A 65 9.76 -3.97 1.20
C CYS A 65 8.46 -4.24 0.44
N ALA A 66 7.52 -3.29 0.45
CA ALA A 66 6.25 -3.37 -0.25
C ALA A 66 5.64 -1.98 -0.43
N ILE A 67 4.65 -1.87 -1.31
CA ILE A 67 3.90 -0.65 -1.52
C ILE A 67 2.40 -0.98 -1.57
N THR A 68 1.57 -0.14 -0.96
CA THR A 68 0.13 -0.36 -0.86
C THR A 68 -0.64 0.62 -1.74
N PHE A 69 -1.54 0.07 -2.58
CA PHE A 69 -2.52 0.84 -3.35
C PHE A 69 -3.91 0.35 -2.96
N GLY A 70 -4.60 1.11 -2.09
CA GLY A 70 -5.92 0.72 -1.61
C GLY A 70 -5.89 -0.62 -0.88
N HIS A 71 -6.54 -1.63 -1.44
CA HIS A 71 -6.59 -2.98 -0.90
C HIS A 71 -5.61 -3.94 -1.60
N VAL A 72 -4.67 -3.41 -2.38
CA VAL A 72 -3.65 -4.20 -3.07
C VAL A 72 -2.27 -3.86 -2.49
N ILE A 73 -1.52 -4.88 -2.09
CA ILE A 73 -0.16 -4.75 -1.57
C ILE A 73 0.78 -5.41 -2.56
N LEU A 74 1.76 -4.64 -3.06
CA LEU A 74 2.77 -5.11 -3.99
C LEU A 74 4.10 -5.25 -3.25
N GLY A 75 4.58 -6.48 -3.08
CA GLY A 75 5.80 -6.79 -2.34
C GLY A 75 6.95 -7.20 -3.22
N ILE A 76 8.17 -7.04 -2.70
CA ILE A 76 9.38 -7.46 -3.41
C ILE A 76 9.39 -8.98 -3.59
N ASP A 77 9.16 -9.71 -2.49
CA ASP A 77 9.03 -11.17 -2.48
C ASP A 77 8.19 -11.60 -1.28
N GLN A 78 7.97 -12.90 -1.14
CA GLN A 78 7.16 -13.43 -0.03
C GLN A 78 7.79 -13.18 1.34
N ALA A 79 9.10 -13.29 1.45
CA ALA A 79 9.81 -13.07 2.71
C ALA A 79 9.72 -11.61 3.15
N ALA A 80 9.97 -10.65 2.23
CA ALA A 80 9.84 -9.24 2.51
C ALA A 80 8.40 -8.88 2.90
N LEU A 81 7.43 -9.40 2.15
CA LEU A 81 6.01 -9.15 2.41
C LEU A 81 5.60 -9.70 3.78
N SER A 82 6.08 -10.88 4.16
CA SER A 82 5.81 -11.46 5.49
C SER A 82 6.35 -10.59 6.62
N SER A 83 7.54 -10.01 6.44
CA SER A 83 8.17 -9.18 7.47
C SER A 83 7.50 -7.82 7.64
N CYS A 84 6.90 -7.26 6.59
CA CYS A 84 6.29 -5.93 6.64
C CYS A 84 4.75 -5.94 6.50
N ARG A 85 4.13 -7.12 6.49
CA ARG A 85 2.68 -7.23 6.27
C ARG A 85 1.86 -6.41 7.26
N SER A 86 2.18 -6.44 8.55
CA SER A 86 1.46 -5.67 9.55
C SER A 86 1.57 -4.17 9.31
N HIS A 87 2.74 -3.69 8.90
CA HIS A 87 2.98 -2.30 8.52
C HIS A 87 2.14 -1.91 7.30
N GLU A 88 2.15 -2.74 6.25
CA GLU A 88 1.38 -2.46 5.03
C GLU A 88 -0.12 -2.49 5.27
N ARG A 89 -0.60 -3.34 6.17
CA ARG A 89 -2.02 -3.37 6.54
C ARG A 89 -2.48 -2.10 7.25
N VAL A 90 -1.58 -1.39 7.92
CA VAL A 90 -1.91 -0.07 8.45
C VAL A 90 -2.18 0.90 7.29
N HIS A 91 -1.39 0.85 6.22
CA HIS A 91 -1.63 1.67 5.03
C HIS A 91 -2.96 1.31 4.34
N VAL A 92 -3.34 0.02 4.31
CA VAL A 92 -4.67 -0.38 3.82
C VAL A 92 -5.77 0.30 4.64
N ARG A 93 -5.66 0.30 5.97
CA ARG A 93 -6.63 0.98 6.84
C ARG A 93 -6.63 2.49 6.63
N GLN A 94 -5.46 3.08 6.40
CA GLN A 94 -5.36 4.50 6.05
C GLN A 94 -6.05 4.79 4.72
N SER A 95 -5.91 3.91 3.73
CA SER A 95 -6.62 4.01 2.46
C SER A 95 -8.14 3.92 2.64
N GLU A 96 -8.61 3.04 3.53
CA GLU A 96 -10.03 2.93 3.85
C GLU A 96 -10.56 4.20 4.52
N ARG A 97 -9.73 4.86 5.31
CA ARG A 97 -10.10 6.10 6.00
C ARG A 97 -10.10 7.30 5.07
N TRP A 98 -9.07 7.45 4.23
CA TRP A 98 -8.85 8.62 3.39
C TRP A 98 -9.30 8.44 1.95
N GLY A 99 -9.49 7.19 1.51
CA GLY A 99 -9.98 6.87 0.18
C GLY A 99 -9.09 7.40 -0.92
N ILE A 100 -9.69 8.04 -1.91
CA ILE A 100 -8.98 8.61 -3.05
C ILE A 100 -7.95 9.67 -2.64
N LEU A 101 -8.14 10.29 -1.48
CA LEU A 101 -7.23 11.33 -0.98
C LEU A 101 -5.95 10.77 -0.36
N PHE A 102 -5.89 9.45 -0.07
CA PHE A 102 -4.77 8.86 0.66
C PHE A 102 -3.42 9.09 -0.05
N ILE A 103 -3.30 8.71 -1.32
CA ILE A 103 -2.02 8.85 -2.03
C ILE A 103 -1.60 10.32 -2.19
N PRO A 104 -2.49 11.25 -2.60
CA PRO A 104 -2.14 12.67 -2.61
C PRO A 104 -1.70 13.20 -1.24
N LEU A 105 -2.38 12.80 -0.16
CA LEU A 105 -1.99 13.22 1.19
C LEU A 105 -0.67 12.60 1.63
N TYR A 106 -0.45 11.33 1.30
CA TYR A 106 0.81 10.64 1.57
C TYR A 106 1.97 11.35 0.87
N CYS A 107 1.84 11.60 -0.42
CA CYS A 107 2.86 12.31 -1.21
C CYS A 107 3.08 13.74 -0.69
N GLY A 108 2.00 14.44 -0.34
CA GLY A 108 2.08 15.77 0.22
C GLY A 108 2.84 15.81 1.54
N SER A 109 2.61 14.82 2.41
CA SER A 109 3.36 14.68 3.66
C SER A 109 4.84 14.47 3.41
N SER A 110 5.20 13.61 2.46
CA SER A 110 6.59 13.36 2.08
C SER A 110 7.27 14.63 1.54
N ILE A 111 6.59 15.35 0.65
CA ILE A 111 7.12 16.60 0.08
C ILE A 111 7.33 17.64 1.20
N LEU A 112 6.38 17.76 2.11
CA LEU A 112 6.49 18.69 3.23
C LEU A 112 7.74 18.40 4.09
N GLN A 113 7.99 17.12 4.41
CA GLN A 113 9.16 16.74 5.17
C GLN A 113 10.46 17.02 4.41
N LEU A 114 10.46 16.75 3.11
CA LEU A 114 11.61 17.05 2.25
C LEU A 114 11.92 18.55 2.23
N LEU A 115 10.89 19.40 2.15
CA LEU A 115 11.05 20.86 2.20
C LEU A 115 11.56 21.36 3.55
N ARG A 116 11.28 20.61 4.62
CA ARG A 116 11.79 20.91 5.97
C ARG A 116 13.17 20.33 6.25
N GLY A 117 13.80 19.71 5.27
CA GLY A 117 15.10 19.06 5.41
C GLY A 117 15.07 17.77 6.20
N ARG A 118 13.89 17.12 6.28
CA ARG A 118 13.71 15.86 6.99
C ARG A 118 13.56 14.70 6.01
N ASP A 119 13.69 13.49 6.51
CA ASP A 119 13.52 12.28 5.69
C ASP A 119 12.07 12.18 5.20
N PRO A 120 11.84 12.13 3.86
CA PRO A 120 10.48 12.10 3.31
C PRO A 120 9.72 10.81 3.60
N TYR A 121 10.42 9.70 3.91
CA TYR A 121 9.80 8.43 4.28
C TYR A 121 9.63 8.31 5.79
N LEU A 122 10.71 8.37 6.56
CA LEU A 122 10.69 8.14 8.01
C LEU A 122 9.86 9.20 8.75
N GLU A 123 9.86 10.43 8.28
CA GLU A 123 9.13 11.52 8.91
C GLU A 123 7.75 11.76 8.29
N ASN A 124 7.36 10.97 7.27
CA ASN A 124 6.02 11.02 6.71
C ASN A 124 5.00 10.66 7.78
N ARG A 125 3.96 11.48 7.90
CA ARG A 125 2.90 11.31 8.91
C ARG A 125 2.28 9.91 8.89
N PHE A 126 2.01 9.38 7.70
CA PHE A 126 1.37 8.08 7.54
C PHE A 126 2.34 6.94 7.85
N GLU A 127 3.61 7.10 7.52
CA GLU A 127 4.64 6.13 7.86
C GLU A 127 4.93 6.11 9.35
N ARG A 128 4.97 7.27 10.00
CA ARG A 128 5.13 7.36 11.46
C ARG A 128 4.00 6.64 12.19
N ALA A 129 2.76 6.82 11.72
CA ALA A 129 1.61 6.12 12.29
C ALA A 129 1.72 4.60 12.08
N ALA A 130 2.20 4.16 10.90
CA ALA A 130 2.39 2.75 10.61
C ALA A 130 3.51 2.12 11.45
N HIS A 131 4.60 2.84 11.71
CA HIS A 131 5.71 2.35 12.52
C HIS A 131 5.38 2.24 14.01
N SER A 132 4.35 2.93 14.50
CA SER A 132 3.92 2.85 15.89
C SER A 132 3.01 1.66 16.20
N HIS A 133 2.67 0.84 15.20
CA HIS A 133 1.82 -0.35 15.35
C HIS A 133 2.61 -1.67 15.34
#